data_0e94eb43985dfaea498694248752e316
#
_entry.id   0e94eb43985dfaea498694248752e316
#
_cell.length_a   1.000
_cell.length_b   1.000
_cell.length_c   1.000
_cell.angle_alpha   90.00
_cell.angle_beta   90.00
_cell.angle_gamma   90.00
#
_symmetry.space_group_name_H-M   'P 1'
#
loop_
_entity.id
_entity.type
_entity.pdbx_description
1 polymer ?
#
loop_
_entity_poly.entity_id
_entity_poly.type
_entity_poly.pdbx_seq_one_letter_code
_entity_poly.pdbx_strand_id
1 'polypeptide(L)'
;MLKKSQAKFIWYFGVIFIMAFALLYSAGLVPESIKVNNGDSFRVLWDKSQRDAISNQLNQAVVAVEKPNRIVISKIGVDATVANPNTTNVTTLDEYLKEGAVRYPDSGLLGAGNMFIFGHSTSIAVVHNQAYKTFNGLKDLKSGDLVKVYGETRTYIYRVTSVTLVDQNKALVEFGNSKNMLTLSTCNTFGAKSERYVVEADLIQ
;
A
#
# COMPACT_ATOMS: atom_id res chain seq x y z
N MET A 1 30.30 -3.56 39.84
CA MET A 1 29.98 -4.24 41.14
C MET A 1 28.62 -3.71 41.63
N LEU A 2 27.59 -4.54 41.70
CA LEU A 2 26.29 -4.18 42.29
C LEU A 2 26.45 -3.88 43.78
N LYS A 3 25.88 -2.77 44.26
CA LYS A 3 25.91 -2.45 45.71
C LYS A 3 25.18 -3.58 46.47
N LYS A 4 25.71 -3.96 47.63
CA LYS A 4 25.20 -5.05 48.51
C LYS A 4 23.66 -4.97 48.77
N SER A 5 23.12 -3.76 48.77
CA SER A 5 21.69 -3.46 48.89
C SER A 5 20.88 -3.88 47.64
N GLN A 6 21.44 -3.64 46.45
CA GLN A 6 20.79 -4.01 45.20
C GLN A 6 20.77 -5.52 44.98
N ALA A 7 21.82 -6.22 45.40
CA ALA A 7 21.86 -7.68 45.34
C ALA A 7 20.81 -8.33 46.26
N LYS A 8 20.59 -7.79 47.47
CA LYS A 8 19.54 -8.26 48.38
C LYS A 8 18.13 -8.00 47.77
N PHE A 9 17.91 -6.85 47.18
CA PHE A 9 16.62 -6.53 46.55
C PHE A 9 16.28 -7.51 45.40
N ILE A 10 17.25 -7.76 44.50
CA ILE A 10 17.08 -8.72 43.40
C ILE A 10 16.81 -10.12 43.93
N TRP A 11 17.48 -10.53 44.99
CA TRP A 11 17.27 -11.83 45.61
C TRP A 11 15.87 -11.97 46.22
N TYR A 12 15.39 -10.98 46.99
CA TYR A 12 14.03 -10.98 47.55
C TYR A 12 12.97 -10.94 46.48
N PHE A 13 13.18 -10.12 45.44
CA PHE A 13 12.27 -10.05 44.31
C PHE A 13 12.16 -11.40 43.60
N GLY A 14 13.27 -12.07 43.34
CA GLY A 14 13.29 -13.41 42.74
C GLY A 14 12.54 -14.45 43.58
N VAL A 15 12.73 -14.47 44.88
CA VAL A 15 12.05 -15.39 45.77
C VAL A 15 10.53 -15.15 45.79
N ILE A 16 10.10 -13.88 45.91
CA ILE A 16 8.68 -13.53 45.90
C ILE A 16 8.05 -13.88 44.56
N PHE A 17 8.74 -13.63 43.45
CA PHE A 17 8.25 -13.95 42.10
C PHE A 17 8.06 -15.49 41.94
N ILE A 18 9.03 -16.29 42.39
CA ILE A 18 8.95 -17.75 42.31
C ILE A 18 7.79 -18.27 43.18
N MET A 19 7.59 -17.72 44.37
CA MET A 19 6.47 -18.11 45.24
C MET A 19 5.12 -17.75 44.63
N ALA A 20 4.99 -16.54 44.07
CA ALA A 20 3.77 -16.10 43.39
C ALA A 20 3.46 -16.97 42.15
N PHE A 21 4.49 -17.32 41.39
CA PHE A 21 4.33 -18.21 40.24
C PHE A 21 3.93 -19.63 40.63
N ALA A 22 4.50 -20.18 41.71
CA ALA A 22 4.12 -21.48 42.24
C ALA A 22 2.67 -21.52 42.75
N LEU A 23 2.22 -20.43 43.38
CA LEU A 23 0.82 -20.28 43.79
C LEU A 23 -0.14 -20.24 42.62
N LEU A 24 0.17 -19.46 41.57
CA LEU A 24 -0.62 -19.39 40.34
C LEU A 24 -0.67 -20.75 39.63
N TYR A 25 0.45 -21.47 39.63
CA TYR A 25 0.55 -22.80 39.05
C TYR A 25 -0.34 -23.81 39.79
N SER A 26 -0.29 -23.80 41.15
CA SER A 26 -1.13 -24.69 41.98
C SER A 26 -2.63 -24.36 41.91
N ALA A 27 -2.96 -23.08 41.70
CA ALA A 27 -4.35 -22.64 41.51
C ALA A 27 -4.92 -22.94 40.12
N GLY A 28 -4.11 -23.51 39.18
CA GLY A 28 -4.54 -23.79 37.81
C GLY A 28 -4.74 -22.56 36.91
N LEU A 29 -4.25 -21.39 37.36
CA LEU A 29 -4.40 -20.13 36.64
C LEU A 29 -3.31 -19.90 35.60
N VAL A 30 -2.34 -20.83 35.48
CA VAL A 30 -1.31 -20.77 34.45
C VAL A 30 -1.85 -21.43 33.17
N PRO A 31 -1.82 -20.74 32.03
CA PRO A 31 -2.23 -21.32 30.75
C PRO A 31 -1.51 -22.64 30.46
N GLU A 32 -2.21 -23.62 29.90
CA GLU A 32 -1.63 -24.96 29.64
C GLU A 32 -0.39 -24.92 28.75
N SER A 33 -0.26 -23.90 27.90
CA SER A 33 0.93 -23.66 27.08
C SER A 33 2.22 -23.43 27.88
N ILE A 34 2.13 -23.16 29.19
CA ILE A 34 3.27 -22.94 30.09
C ILE A 34 3.50 -24.15 31.01
N LYS A 35 2.59 -25.13 31.04
CA LYS A 35 2.78 -26.38 31.77
C LYS A 35 3.80 -27.25 31.03
N VAL A 36 5.07 -27.13 31.42
CA VAL A 36 6.16 -28.00 30.93
C VAL A 36 5.94 -29.39 31.52
N ASN A 37 5.47 -30.31 30.71
CA ASN A 37 5.42 -31.74 31.11
C ASN A 37 6.88 -32.25 31.18
N ASN A 38 7.26 -32.82 32.32
CA ASN A 38 8.57 -33.37 32.55
C ASN A 38 8.89 -34.46 31.53
N GLY A 39 9.81 -34.18 30.60
CA GLY A 39 10.45 -35.21 29.82
C GLY A 39 10.65 -34.92 28.33
N ASP A 40 9.86 -34.07 27.73
CA ASP A 40 10.06 -33.74 26.32
C ASP A 40 10.74 -32.38 26.20
N SER A 41 11.91 -32.40 25.62
CA SER A 41 12.61 -31.22 25.11
C SER A 41 11.58 -30.24 24.52
N PHE A 42 11.76 -28.96 24.75
CA PHE A 42 11.01 -27.86 24.18
C PHE A 42 11.00 -27.96 22.64
N ARG A 43 10.34 -28.98 22.12
CA ARG A 43 9.82 -29.08 20.78
C ARG A 43 8.44 -28.45 20.84
N VAL A 44 8.37 -27.15 20.56
CA VAL A 44 7.17 -26.62 19.96
C VAL A 44 7.05 -27.34 18.62
N LEU A 45 6.47 -28.54 18.66
CA LEU A 45 5.94 -29.21 17.49
C LEU A 45 4.72 -28.36 17.06
N TRP A 46 5.02 -27.23 16.46
CA TRP A 46 4.04 -26.66 15.54
C TRP A 46 3.78 -27.77 14.54
N ASP A 47 2.61 -28.37 14.68
CA ASP A 47 2.16 -29.34 13.69
C ASP A 47 2.42 -28.74 12.31
N LYS A 48 3.02 -29.51 11.43
CA LYS A 48 3.33 -29.10 10.06
C LYS A 48 2.10 -28.47 9.41
N SER A 49 0.90 -29.00 9.70
CA SER A 49 -0.38 -28.48 9.22
C SER A 49 -0.67 -27.04 9.74
N GLN A 50 -0.31 -26.72 10.98
CA GLN A 50 -0.46 -25.36 11.52
C GLN A 50 0.59 -24.40 10.96
N ARG A 51 1.82 -24.85 10.74
CA ARG A 51 2.84 -24.03 10.08
C ARG A 51 2.47 -23.74 8.64
N ASP A 52 1.99 -24.76 7.92
CA ASP A 52 1.55 -24.62 6.53
C ASP A 52 0.30 -23.73 6.45
N ALA A 53 -0.63 -23.81 7.41
CA ALA A 53 -1.80 -22.94 7.51
C ALA A 53 -1.41 -21.48 7.83
N ILE A 54 -0.50 -21.27 8.79
CA ILE A 54 0.00 -19.92 9.13
C ILE A 54 0.83 -19.35 7.98
N SER A 55 1.67 -20.17 7.33
CA SER A 55 2.45 -19.72 6.17
C SER A 55 1.54 -19.39 4.98
N ASN A 56 0.48 -20.14 4.77
CA ASN A 56 -0.52 -19.84 3.75
C ASN A 56 -1.36 -18.60 4.12
N GLN A 57 -1.70 -18.40 5.39
CA GLN A 57 -2.35 -17.17 5.85
C GLN A 57 -1.41 -15.96 5.75
N LEU A 58 -0.14 -16.09 6.10
CA LEU A 58 0.86 -15.04 5.93
C LEU A 58 1.11 -14.74 4.45
N ASN A 59 1.17 -15.75 3.59
CA ASN A 59 1.30 -15.56 2.15
C ASN A 59 0.04 -14.96 1.50
N GLN A 60 -1.14 -15.18 2.08
CA GLN A 60 -2.38 -14.51 1.66
C GLN A 60 -2.51 -13.10 2.27
N ALA A 61 -1.95 -12.86 3.46
CA ALA A 61 -1.98 -11.58 4.15
C ALA A 61 -0.87 -10.61 3.72
N VAL A 62 0.22 -11.12 3.14
CA VAL A 62 1.17 -10.28 2.41
C VAL A 62 0.50 -9.93 1.09
N VAL A 63 -0.31 -8.86 1.10
CA VAL A 63 -0.69 -8.18 -0.14
C VAL A 63 0.63 -7.86 -0.81
N ALA A 64 0.94 -8.57 -1.91
CA ALA A 64 2.20 -8.35 -2.61
C ALA A 64 2.22 -6.89 -3.05
N VAL A 65 3.13 -6.14 -2.47
CA VAL A 65 3.32 -4.74 -2.83
C VAL A 65 4.09 -4.71 -4.14
N GLU A 66 3.41 -4.33 -5.22
CA GLU A 66 3.96 -4.36 -6.57
C GLU A 66 4.01 -2.96 -7.19
N LYS A 67 4.89 -2.77 -8.15
CA LYS A 67 4.86 -1.59 -9.01
C LYS A 67 3.79 -1.76 -10.09
N PRO A 68 2.99 -0.71 -10.40
CA PRO A 68 2.07 -0.75 -11.52
C PRO A 68 2.86 -0.78 -12.84
N ASN A 69 2.43 -1.59 -13.80
CA ASN A 69 3.00 -1.63 -15.14
C ASN A 69 2.02 -1.20 -16.24
N ARG A 70 0.71 -1.30 -15.99
CA ARG A 70 -0.35 -0.95 -16.94
C ARG A 70 -1.61 -0.50 -16.20
N ILE A 71 -2.33 0.47 -16.77
CA ILE A 71 -3.62 0.95 -16.31
C ILE A 71 -4.67 0.82 -17.41
N VAL A 72 -5.85 0.30 -17.05
CA VAL A 72 -6.99 0.14 -17.97
C VAL A 72 -8.24 0.72 -17.34
N ILE A 73 -8.87 1.66 -18.05
CA ILE A 73 -10.16 2.27 -17.66
C ILE A 73 -11.08 2.17 -18.86
N SER A 74 -11.79 1.05 -18.98
CA SER A 74 -12.58 0.69 -20.16
C SER A 74 -13.65 1.73 -20.50
N LYS A 75 -14.24 2.36 -19.49
CA LYS A 75 -15.30 3.36 -19.67
C LYS A 75 -14.87 4.56 -20.51
N ILE A 76 -13.61 4.94 -20.43
CA ILE A 76 -13.04 6.10 -21.12
C ILE A 76 -11.97 5.72 -22.15
N GLY A 77 -11.87 4.41 -22.46
CA GLY A 77 -10.95 3.91 -23.49
C GLY A 77 -9.46 4.03 -23.14
N VAL A 78 -9.11 4.14 -21.84
CA VAL A 78 -7.71 4.17 -21.40
C VAL A 78 -7.15 2.75 -21.36
N ASP A 79 -6.02 2.56 -22.02
CA ASP A 79 -5.16 1.39 -21.93
C ASP A 79 -3.72 1.87 -22.14
N ALA A 80 -2.97 2.03 -21.05
CA ALA A 80 -1.66 2.67 -21.07
C ALA A 80 -0.66 1.96 -20.17
N THR A 81 0.59 2.01 -20.55
CA THR A 81 1.73 1.63 -19.70
C THR A 81 1.86 2.60 -18.54
N VAL A 82 2.40 2.11 -17.41
CA VAL A 82 2.71 2.94 -16.24
C VAL A 82 4.20 2.83 -15.94
N ALA A 83 4.92 3.90 -16.18
CA ALA A 83 6.33 4.01 -15.83
C ALA A 83 6.51 4.25 -14.32
N ASN A 84 7.62 3.75 -13.77
CA ASN A 84 7.96 3.86 -12.34
C ASN A 84 9.36 4.46 -12.14
N PRO A 85 9.57 5.73 -12.45
CA PRO A 85 10.85 6.39 -12.26
C PRO A 85 11.22 6.46 -10.77
N ASN A 86 12.52 6.55 -10.49
CA ASN A 86 13.06 6.73 -9.14
C ASN A 86 13.53 8.19 -8.90
N THR A 87 12.93 9.15 -9.60
CA THR A 87 13.29 10.55 -9.54
C THR A 87 12.07 11.45 -9.61
N THR A 88 12.11 12.56 -8.90
CA THR A 88 11.10 13.62 -8.94
C THR A 88 11.47 14.75 -9.92
N ASN A 89 12.56 14.59 -10.69
CA ASN A 89 12.98 15.57 -11.68
C ASN A 89 11.92 15.71 -12.77
N VAL A 90 11.37 16.92 -12.93
CA VAL A 90 10.24 17.21 -13.83
C VAL A 90 10.56 16.87 -15.28
N THR A 91 11.77 17.22 -15.76
CA THR A 91 12.19 16.92 -17.14
C THR A 91 12.21 15.42 -17.40
N THR A 92 12.73 14.64 -16.45
CA THR A 92 12.76 13.18 -16.56
C THR A 92 11.36 12.58 -16.52
N LEU A 93 10.48 13.08 -15.64
CA LEU A 93 9.09 12.64 -15.57
C LEU A 93 8.34 12.95 -16.87
N ASP A 94 8.62 14.09 -17.50
CA ASP A 94 8.01 14.50 -18.77
C ASP A 94 8.42 13.58 -19.93
N GLU A 95 9.66 13.07 -19.94
CA GLU A 95 10.09 12.06 -20.92
C GLU A 95 9.28 10.76 -20.78
N TYR A 96 9.10 10.27 -19.55
CA TYR A 96 8.26 9.05 -19.32
C TYR A 96 6.80 9.27 -19.73
N LEU A 97 6.25 10.46 -19.57
CA LEU A 97 4.87 10.78 -19.99
C LEU A 97 4.64 10.69 -21.49
N LYS A 98 5.70 10.75 -22.29
CA LYS A 98 5.61 10.54 -23.75
C LYS A 98 5.33 9.08 -24.12
N GLU A 99 5.46 8.14 -23.18
CA GLU A 99 5.23 6.71 -23.38
C GLU A 99 3.90 6.23 -22.76
N GLY A 100 3.29 7.02 -21.84
CA GLY A 100 2.04 6.63 -21.19
C GLY A 100 1.78 7.40 -19.91
N ALA A 101 1.36 6.68 -18.87
CA ALA A 101 1.17 7.22 -17.53
C ALA A 101 2.43 7.02 -16.67
N VAL A 102 2.52 7.79 -15.60
CA VAL A 102 3.67 7.74 -14.69
C VAL A 102 3.17 7.63 -13.24
N ARG A 103 3.71 6.69 -12.47
CA ARG A 103 3.55 6.68 -11.02
C ARG A 103 4.55 7.66 -10.40
N TYR A 104 4.06 8.52 -9.51
CA TYR A 104 4.94 9.43 -8.77
C TYR A 104 5.83 8.63 -7.79
N PRO A 105 7.15 8.86 -7.75
CA PRO A 105 8.09 8.01 -7.00
C PRO A 105 7.78 7.81 -5.52
N ASP A 106 7.42 8.90 -4.83
CA ASP A 106 7.18 8.90 -3.38
C ASP A 106 5.74 8.49 -3.01
N SER A 107 4.91 8.14 -3.99
CA SER A 107 3.55 7.65 -3.76
C SER A 107 3.52 6.17 -3.41
N GLY A 108 2.38 5.70 -2.89
CA GLY A 108 2.14 4.29 -2.60
C GLY A 108 2.38 3.37 -3.80
N LEU A 109 2.30 2.09 -3.53
CA LEU A 109 2.40 1.01 -4.52
C LEU A 109 1.07 0.26 -4.61
N LEU A 110 0.93 -0.65 -5.56
CA LEU A 110 -0.22 -1.54 -5.63
C LEU A 110 -0.37 -2.31 -4.33
N GLY A 111 -1.54 -2.21 -3.70
CA GLY A 111 -1.84 -2.86 -2.42
C GLY A 111 -1.32 -2.15 -1.17
N ALA A 112 -0.62 -1.00 -1.28
CA ALA A 112 -0.10 -0.28 -0.11
C ALA A 112 -0.12 1.24 -0.28
N GLY A 113 -0.85 1.92 0.60
CA GLY A 113 -0.92 3.39 0.65
C GLY A 113 -1.69 4.01 -0.51
N ASN A 114 -1.54 5.33 -0.67
CA ASN A 114 -2.11 6.06 -1.79
C ASN A 114 -1.15 6.08 -2.98
N MET A 115 -1.48 5.32 -4.01
CA MET A 115 -0.73 5.30 -5.26
C MET A 115 -1.17 6.45 -6.15
N PHE A 116 -0.24 7.32 -6.54
CA PHE A 116 -0.50 8.45 -7.42
C PHE A 116 0.03 8.19 -8.83
N ILE A 117 -0.87 8.18 -9.80
CA ILE A 117 -0.55 8.02 -11.22
C ILE A 117 -1.05 9.26 -11.97
N PHE A 118 -0.20 9.84 -12.77
CA PHE A 118 -0.54 10.98 -13.61
C PHE A 118 -0.23 10.73 -15.08
N GLY A 119 -0.90 11.46 -15.95
CA GLY A 119 -0.79 11.30 -17.39
C GLY A 119 -1.14 12.58 -18.13
N HIS A 120 -0.72 12.67 -19.37
CA HIS A 120 -1.06 13.80 -20.21
C HIS A 120 -2.55 13.90 -20.53
N SER A 121 -2.99 15.12 -20.71
CA SER A 121 -4.30 15.50 -21.23
C SER A 121 -4.15 16.71 -22.13
N THR A 122 -4.77 16.71 -23.29
CA THR A 122 -4.72 17.82 -24.26
C THR A 122 -6.06 18.03 -24.95
N SER A 123 -6.34 19.27 -25.28
CA SER A 123 -7.49 19.64 -26.12
C SER A 123 -7.19 19.58 -27.62
N ILE A 124 -5.95 19.27 -28.03
CA ILE A 124 -5.55 19.18 -29.42
C ILE A 124 -6.27 17.99 -30.07
N ALA A 125 -7.03 18.25 -31.12
CA ALA A 125 -7.87 17.23 -31.77
C ALA A 125 -7.03 16.11 -32.41
N VAL A 126 -5.91 16.43 -33.02
CA VAL A 126 -5.00 15.46 -33.65
C VAL A 126 -3.63 15.56 -33.04
N VAL A 127 -3.13 14.46 -32.47
CA VAL A 127 -1.78 14.34 -31.94
C VAL A 127 -1.05 13.19 -32.64
N HIS A 128 0.24 13.36 -32.89
CA HIS A 128 1.07 12.28 -33.43
C HIS A 128 1.31 11.18 -32.39
N ASN A 129 1.53 11.59 -31.13
CA ASN A 129 1.73 10.66 -30.04
C ASN A 129 0.47 10.59 -29.17
N GLN A 130 -0.15 9.41 -29.11
CA GLN A 130 -1.39 9.19 -28.34
C GLN A 130 -1.16 9.28 -26.82
N ALA A 131 0.05 9.16 -26.33
CA ALA A 131 0.37 9.34 -24.90
C ALA A 131 -0.04 10.74 -24.39
N TYR A 132 -0.06 11.76 -25.26
CA TYR A 132 -0.56 13.10 -24.90
C TYR A 132 -2.06 13.14 -24.57
N LYS A 133 -2.81 12.07 -24.85
CA LYS A 133 -4.25 11.94 -24.57
C LYS A 133 -4.57 10.89 -23.53
N THR A 134 -3.57 10.30 -22.88
CA THR A 134 -3.72 9.17 -21.96
C THR A 134 -4.86 9.39 -20.96
N PHE A 135 -4.99 10.58 -20.39
CA PHE A 135 -5.99 10.89 -19.37
C PHE A 135 -7.05 11.92 -19.80
N ASN A 136 -7.27 12.09 -21.08
CA ASN A 136 -8.29 13.04 -21.59
C ASN A 136 -9.70 12.77 -21.04
N GLY A 137 -10.04 11.50 -20.83
CA GLY A 137 -11.36 11.08 -20.40
C GLY A 137 -11.57 11.09 -18.87
N LEU A 138 -10.60 11.44 -18.04
CA LEU A 138 -10.77 11.39 -16.57
C LEU A 138 -11.96 12.20 -16.08
N LYS A 139 -12.28 13.32 -16.74
CA LYS A 139 -13.44 14.18 -16.44
C LYS A 139 -14.79 13.47 -16.59
N ASP A 140 -14.85 12.40 -17.38
CA ASP A 140 -16.08 11.69 -17.72
C ASP A 140 -16.34 10.50 -16.76
N LEU A 141 -15.39 10.23 -15.85
CA LEU A 141 -15.56 9.24 -14.80
C LEU A 141 -16.54 9.72 -13.73
N LYS A 142 -17.15 8.77 -13.05
CA LYS A 142 -18.10 9.00 -11.95
C LYS A 142 -17.84 8.02 -10.81
N SER A 143 -18.30 8.39 -9.62
CA SER A 143 -18.29 7.46 -8.49
C SER A 143 -18.95 6.13 -8.86
N GLY A 144 -18.29 5.02 -8.51
CA GLY A 144 -18.69 3.66 -8.87
C GLY A 144 -17.98 3.06 -10.09
N ASP A 145 -17.35 3.86 -10.94
CA ASP A 145 -16.60 3.37 -12.10
C ASP A 145 -15.37 2.57 -11.66
N LEU A 146 -14.91 1.67 -12.52
CA LEU A 146 -13.81 0.78 -12.21
C LEU A 146 -12.53 1.16 -12.96
N VAL A 147 -11.43 1.14 -12.23
CA VAL A 147 -10.07 1.27 -12.74
C VAL A 147 -9.32 -0.02 -12.46
N LYS A 148 -8.75 -0.63 -13.48
CA LYS A 148 -7.87 -1.80 -13.34
C LYS A 148 -6.42 -1.37 -13.47
N VAL A 149 -5.61 -1.76 -12.49
CA VAL A 149 -4.16 -1.54 -12.55
C VAL A 149 -3.47 -2.88 -12.41
N TYR A 150 -2.56 -3.14 -13.33
CA TYR A 150 -1.82 -4.39 -13.40
C TYR A 150 -0.46 -4.21 -12.74
N GLY A 151 -0.13 -5.13 -11.87
CA GLY A 151 1.22 -5.35 -11.37
C GLY A 151 1.93 -6.41 -12.21
N GLU A 152 3.02 -6.93 -11.70
CA GLU A 152 3.78 -8.01 -12.34
C GLU A 152 3.05 -9.35 -12.21
N THR A 153 2.46 -9.62 -11.04
CA THR A 153 1.84 -10.91 -10.73
C THR A 153 0.32 -10.84 -10.57
N ARG A 154 -0.26 -9.66 -10.30
CA ARG A 154 -1.68 -9.48 -9.96
C ARG A 154 -2.32 -8.30 -10.67
N THR A 155 -3.65 -8.35 -10.74
CA THR A 155 -4.49 -7.24 -11.16
C THR A 155 -5.21 -6.68 -9.95
N TYR A 156 -5.19 -5.36 -9.81
CA TYR A 156 -5.83 -4.63 -8.73
C TYR A 156 -7.00 -3.83 -9.31
N ILE A 157 -8.15 -3.91 -8.64
CA ILE A 157 -9.36 -3.23 -9.07
C ILE A 157 -9.67 -2.13 -8.06
N TYR A 158 -9.78 -0.91 -8.56
CA TYR A 158 -10.15 0.27 -7.78
C TYR A 158 -11.51 0.76 -8.22
N ARG A 159 -12.31 1.21 -7.25
CA ARG A 159 -13.61 1.85 -7.50
C ARG A 159 -13.50 3.35 -7.27
N VAL A 160 -13.84 4.14 -8.29
CA VAL A 160 -13.85 5.59 -8.20
C VAL A 160 -14.79 6.05 -7.08
N THR A 161 -14.31 6.91 -6.22
CA THR A 161 -15.07 7.54 -5.13
C THR A 161 -15.37 9.00 -5.42
N SER A 162 -14.39 9.72 -6.01
CA SER A 162 -14.55 11.13 -6.36
C SER A 162 -13.87 11.48 -7.68
N VAL A 163 -14.42 12.51 -8.36
CA VAL A 163 -13.81 13.17 -9.52
C VAL A 163 -13.92 14.66 -9.28
N THR A 164 -12.80 15.34 -9.15
CA THR A 164 -12.74 16.74 -8.75
C THR A 164 -11.88 17.55 -9.72
N LEU A 165 -12.33 18.76 -10.06
CA LEU A 165 -11.51 19.73 -10.77
C LEU A 165 -10.85 20.63 -9.75
N VAL A 166 -9.52 20.65 -9.72
CA VAL A 166 -8.73 21.41 -8.73
C VAL A 166 -7.76 22.36 -9.42
N ASP A 167 -7.50 23.48 -8.78
CA ASP A 167 -6.41 24.37 -9.18
C ASP A 167 -5.06 23.68 -8.96
N GLN A 168 -4.16 23.75 -9.93
CA GLN A 168 -2.86 23.07 -9.88
C GLN A 168 -2.01 23.46 -8.66
N ASN A 169 -2.18 24.69 -8.14
CA ASN A 169 -1.46 25.18 -6.97
C ASN A 169 -2.09 24.73 -5.63
N LYS A 170 -3.31 24.16 -5.69
CA LYS A 170 -4.06 23.64 -4.54
C LYS A 170 -4.19 22.13 -4.53
N ALA A 171 -3.72 21.45 -5.58
CA ALA A 171 -3.76 20.00 -5.69
C ALA A 171 -2.72 19.38 -4.75
N LEU A 172 -3.08 19.22 -3.48
CA LEU A 172 -2.29 18.44 -2.52
C LEU A 172 -2.74 17.01 -2.58
N VAL A 173 -1.82 16.10 -2.92
CA VAL A 173 -2.03 14.65 -2.83
C VAL A 173 -1.30 14.15 -1.59
N GLU A 174 -2.05 13.63 -0.63
CA GLU A 174 -1.46 13.03 0.56
C GLU A 174 -1.02 11.59 0.28
N PHE A 175 0.28 11.33 0.36
CA PHE A 175 0.85 9.99 0.15
C PHE A 175 0.92 9.16 1.44
N GLY A 176 0.86 9.83 2.60
CA GLY A 176 1.12 9.23 3.91
C GLY A 176 -0.08 8.56 4.60
N ASN A 177 -1.25 8.44 3.93
CA ASN A 177 -2.37 7.79 4.59
C ASN A 177 -2.28 6.26 4.44
N SER A 178 -2.73 5.53 5.46
CA SER A 178 -2.68 4.07 5.52
C SER A 178 -3.73 3.37 4.66
N LYS A 179 -4.55 4.13 3.94
CA LYS A 179 -5.62 3.57 3.11
C LYS A 179 -5.08 3.15 1.75
N ASN A 180 -5.42 1.95 1.32
CA ASN A 180 -5.06 1.45 -0.01
C ASN A 180 -5.97 2.10 -1.05
N MET A 181 -5.47 3.12 -1.71
CA MET A 181 -6.22 3.89 -2.69
C MET A 181 -5.37 4.27 -3.91
N LEU A 182 -6.05 4.71 -4.95
CA LEU A 182 -5.47 5.21 -6.18
C LEU A 182 -5.93 6.64 -6.39
N THR A 183 -4.98 7.53 -6.63
CA THR A 183 -5.24 8.89 -7.11
C THR A 183 -4.74 9.02 -8.55
N LEU A 184 -5.62 9.41 -9.47
CA LEU A 184 -5.25 9.74 -10.85
C LEU A 184 -5.32 11.25 -11.05
N SER A 185 -4.39 11.81 -11.82
CA SER A 185 -4.42 13.24 -12.18
C SER A 185 -4.04 13.47 -13.64
N THR A 186 -4.71 14.43 -14.25
CA THR A 186 -4.26 14.95 -15.54
C THR A 186 -3.06 15.86 -15.33
N CYS A 187 -2.03 15.73 -16.18
CA CYS A 187 -0.99 16.73 -16.31
C CYS A 187 -1.38 17.67 -17.46
N ASN A 188 -1.58 18.95 -17.20
CA ASN A 188 -1.93 19.89 -18.24
C ASN A 188 -0.66 20.59 -18.74
N THR A 189 0.05 19.97 -19.69
CA THR A 189 1.32 20.46 -20.22
C THR A 189 1.13 21.52 -21.31
N PHE A 190 -0.06 21.61 -21.91
CA PHE A 190 -0.31 22.50 -23.05
C PHE A 190 -1.54 23.37 -22.80
N GLY A 191 -1.33 24.60 -22.30
CA GLY A 191 -2.33 25.63 -22.24
C GLY A 191 -2.45 26.33 -20.88
N ALA A 192 -3.01 27.53 -20.91
CA ALA A 192 -3.17 28.45 -19.76
C ALA A 192 -4.18 27.99 -18.70
N LYS A 193 -4.58 26.72 -18.66
CA LYS A 193 -5.48 26.19 -17.65
C LYS A 193 -4.69 25.67 -16.47
N SER A 194 -4.82 26.38 -15.36
CA SER A 194 -4.28 26.03 -14.05
C SER A 194 -5.06 24.90 -13.35
N GLU A 195 -5.99 24.23 -14.03
CA GLU A 195 -6.90 23.25 -13.42
C GLU A 195 -6.52 21.83 -13.86
N ARG A 196 -6.69 20.88 -12.93
CA ARG A 196 -6.46 19.46 -13.14
C ARG A 196 -7.65 18.64 -12.68
N TYR A 197 -7.99 17.60 -13.44
CA TYR A 197 -8.89 16.57 -12.92
C TYR A 197 -8.13 15.64 -12.01
N VAL A 198 -8.65 15.46 -10.81
CA VAL A 198 -8.18 14.49 -9.82
C VAL A 198 -9.29 13.47 -9.59
N VAL A 199 -8.96 12.20 -9.74
CA VAL A 199 -9.84 11.07 -9.50
C VAL A 199 -9.29 10.29 -8.34
N GLU A 200 -10.10 10.07 -7.32
CA GLU A 200 -9.78 9.18 -6.19
C GLU A 200 -10.56 7.89 -6.33
N ALA A 201 -9.93 6.77 -6.00
CA ALA A 201 -10.53 5.46 -6.08
C ALA A 201 -10.02 4.55 -4.97
N ASP A 202 -10.91 3.79 -4.35
CA ASP A 202 -10.60 2.82 -3.30
C ASP A 202 -10.29 1.44 -3.88
N LEU A 203 -9.29 0.77 -3.33
CA LEU A 203 -9.00 -0.62 -3.66
C LEU A 203 -10.16 -1.51 -3.22
N ILE A 204 -10.63 -2.37 -4.13
CA ILE A 204 -11.72 -3.34 -3.84
C ILE A 204 -11.31 -4.79 -4.09
N GLN A 205 -10.22 -5.02 -4.84
CA GLN A 205 -9.66 -6.35 -5.13
C GLN A 205 -8.19 -6.25 -5.51
#